data_fda1ddb80b30b93e3f2626a0640bf071
#
_entry.id   fda1ddb80b30b93e3f2626a0640bf071
#
_cell.length_a   1.000
_cell.length_b   1.000
_cell.length_c   1.000
_cell.angle_alpha   90.00
_cell.angle_beta   90.00
_cell.angle_gamma   90.00
#
_symmetry.space_group_name_H-M   'P 1'
#
loop_
_entity.id
_entity.type
_entity.pdbx_description
1 polymer ?
#
loop_
_entity_poly.entity_id
_entity_poly.type
_entity_poly.pdbx_seq_one_letter_code
_entity_poly.pdbx_strand_id
1 'polypeptide(L)'
;MRNVQVILREDVQSLGQAGELVNVKPGFAFNYLIPQGKAIAATEASKRELEHQRRVITEKVRRELELLEGERKKIDGVVVEISAQAGEEGKLFGSVTVVQIAEKLAEQGLDVDRRRIDLAEPIKTLGEHSVVVKLHRQVTATIKVKVVVAS
;
A
#
# COMPACT_ATOMS: atom_id res chain seq x y z
N MET A 1 -36.64 22.90 -6.63
CA MET A 1 -35.35 23.62 -6.42
C MET A 1 -34.25 22.89 -7.16
N ARG A 2 -33.47 23.67 -7.89
CA ARG A 2 -32.32 23.05 -8.60
C ARG A 2 -31.16 22.88 -7.65
N ASN A 3 -30.57 21.72 -7.64
CA ASN A 3 -29.36 21.46 -6.88
C ASN A 3 -28.18 22.22 -7.51
N VAL A 4 -27.22 22.56 -6.66
CA VAL A 4 -25.98 23.23 -7.07
C VAL A 4 -24.84 22.20 -7.06
N GLN A 5 -24.01 22.27 -8.07
CA GLN A 5 -22.78 21.41 -8.10
C GLN A 5 -21.65 22.10 -7.36
N VAL A 6 -21.02 21.37 -6.49
CA VAL A 6 -19.84 21.83 -5.75
C VAL A 6 -18.74 20.75 -5.81
N ILE A 7 -17.50 21.20 -5.69
CA ILE A 7 -16.34 20.31 -5.61
C ILE A 7 -15.88 20.28 -4.16
N LEU A 8 -15.79 19.08 -3.58
CA LEU A 8 -15.37 18.92 -2.21
C LEU A 8 -13.86 19.13 -2.08
N ARG A 9 -13.45 19.91 -1.08
CA ARG A 9 -12.03 20.14 -0.75
C ARG A 9 -11.53 19.19 0.33
N GLU A 10 -12.44 18.63 1.10
CA GLU A 10 -12.13 17.65 2.14
C GLU A 10 -13.21 16.57 2.16
N ASP A 11 -12.94 15.48 2.83
CA ASP A 11 -13.89 14.38 2.94
C ASP A 11 -15.09 14.80 3.81
N VAL A 12 -16.30 14.61 3.27
CA VAL A 12 -17.56 14.86 3.98
C VAL A 12 -18.34 13.55 4.04
N GLN A 13 -18.61 13.07 5.24
CA GLN A 13 -19.21 11.74 5.46
C GLN A 13 -20.51 11.50 4.71
N SER A 14 -21.34 12.53 4.56
CA SER A 14 -22.64 12.38 3.93
C SER A 14 -22.64 12.65 2.41
N LEU A 15 -21.52 13.12 1.86
CA LEU A 15 -21.46 13.58 0.48
C LEU A 15 -20.45 12.83 -0.38
N GLY A 16 -19.22 12.66 0.11
CA GLY A 16 -18.16 12.01 -0.64
C GLY A 16 -16.77 12.42 -0.19
N GLN A 17 -15.79 12.17 -1.04
CA GLN A 17 -14.38 12.40 -0.75
C GLN A 17 -13.89 13.73 -1.37
N ALA A 18 -12.76 14.20 -0.87
CA ALA A 18 -12.10 15.39 -1.42
C ALA A 18 -11.85 15.22 -2.92
N GLY A 19 -12.15 16.26 -3.68
CA GLY A 19 -12.02 16.27 -5.14
C GLY A 19 -13.20 15.72 -5.91
N GLU A 20 -14.25 15.27 -5.25
CA GLU A 20 -15.46 14.81 -5.93
C GLU A 20 -16.41 15.96 -6.25
N LEU A 21 -17.08 15.83 -7.40
CA LEU A 21 -18.13 16.72 -7.81
C LEU A 21 -19.48 16.17 -7.29
N VAL A 22 -20.15 16.93 -6.45
CA VAL A 22 -21.42 16.50 -5.84
C VAL A 22 -22.51 17.52 -6.05
N ASN A 23 -23.75 17.04 -6.11
CA ASN A 23 -24.94 17.88 -6.20
C ASN A 23 -25.54 18.05 -4.80
N VAL A 24 -25.67 19.28 -4.35
CA VAL A 24 -26.22 19.60 -3.04
C VAL A 24 -27.28 20.71 -3.15
N LYS A 25 -28.12 20.84 -2.14
CA LYS A 25 -29.10 21.93 -2.07
C LYS A 25 -28.36 23.26 -1.94
N PRO A 26 -28.87 24.32 -2.59
CA PRO A 26 -28.22 25.64 -2.53
C PRO A 26 -27.98 26.16 -1.12
N GLY A 27 -28.93 25.99 -0.22
CA GLY A 27 -28.79 26.40 1.17
C GLY A 27 -27.64 25.73 1.88
N PHE A 28 -27.50 24.44 1.68
CA PHE A 28 -26.41 23.67 2.28
C PHE A 28 -25.04 24.08 1.69
N ALA A 29 -24.98 24.28 0.38
CA ALA A 29 -23.75 24.70 -0.28
C ALA A 29 -23.31 26.10 0.17
N PHE A 30 -24.20 27.09 0.11
CA PHE A 30 -23.83 28.48 0.37
C PHE A 30 -23.80 28.86 1.85
N ASN A 31 -24.49 28.14 2.72
CA ASN A 31 -24.52 28.44 4.15
C ASN A 31 -23.58 27.62 4.98
N TYR A 32 -23.15 26.45 4.50
CA TYR A 32 -22.31 25.52 5.25
C TYR A 32 -21.02 25.14 4.53
N LEU A 33 -21.10 24.52 3.35
CA LEU A 33 -19.94 23.96 2.69
C LEU A 33 -18.94 25.02 2.23
N ILE A 34 -19.39 26.02 1.53
CA ILE A 34 -18.52 27.06 0.96
C ILE A 34 -17.95 27.98 2.05
N PRO A 35 -18.75 28.52 2.99
CA PRO A 35 -18.23 29.38 4.06
C PRO A 35 -17.20 28.68 4.96
N GLN A 36 -17.34 27.38 5.19
CA GLN A 36 -16.40 26.61 6.01
C GLN A 36 -15.19 26.11 5.23
N GLY A 37 -15.10 26.40 3.93
CA GLY A 37 -13.99 25.95 3.10
C GLY A 37 -14.00 24.47 2.79
N LYS A 38 -15.11 23.78 3.00
CA LYS A 38 -15.25 22.34 2.72
C LYS A 38 -15.50 22.01 1.27
N ALA A 39 -16.02 22.98 0.52
CA ALA A 39 -16.31 22.86 -0.90
C ALA A 39 -16.14 24.18 -1.61
N ILE A 40 -15.98 24.14 -2.93
CA ILE A 40 -15.96 25.29 -3.81
C ILE A 40 -17.06 25.15 -4.86
N ALA A 41 -17.53 26.28 -5.37
CA ALA A 41 -18.53 26.28 -6.45
C ALA A 41 -17.94 25.64 -7.72
N ALA A 42 -18.69 24.74 -8.35
CA ALA A 42 -18.26 24.09 -9.58
C ALA A 42 -18.50 24.97 -10.78
N THR A 43 -17.51 25.77 -11.18
CA THR A 43 -17.49 26.53 -12.41
C THR A 43 -16.79 25.75 -13.52
N GLU A 44 -16.94 26.18 -14.78
CA GLU A 44 -16.22 25.55 -15.90
C GLU A 44 -14.70 25.57 -15.69
N ALA A 45 -14.15 26.65 -15.16
CA ALA A 45 -12.73 26.76 -14.84
C ALA A 45 -12.32 25.78 -13.72
N SER A 46 -13.13 25.69 -12.65
CA SER A 46 -12.90 24.77 -11.55
C SER A 46 -12.96 23.29 -11.98
N LYS A 47 -13.90 22.96 -12.88
CA LYS A 47 -14.00 21.61 -13.43
C LYS A 47 -12.79 21.22 -14.26
N ARG A 48 -12.28 22.14 -15.09
CA ARG A 48 -11.06 21.91 -15.89
C ARG A 48 -9.84 21.75 -15.01
N GLU A 49 -9.71 22.56 -13.99
CA GLU A 49 -8.62 22.45 -13.02
C GLU A 49 -8.66 21.10 -12.28
N LEU A 50 -9.86 20.69 -11.86
CA LEU A 50 -10.05 19.41 -11.21
C LEU A 50 -9.64 18.24 -12.11
N GLU A 51 -10.06 18.25 -13.37
CA GLU A 51 -9.67 17.24 -14.34
C GLU A 51 -8.15 17.20 -14.53
N HIS A 52 -7.52 18.37 -14.63
CA HIS A 52 -6.07 18.48 -14.76
C HIS A 52 -5.36 17.88 -13.53
N GLN A 53 -5.81 18.25 -12.33
CA GLN A 53 -5.25 17.71 -11.09
C GLN A 53 -5.44 16.20 -10.99
N ARG A 54 -6.60 15.69 -11.38
CA ARG A 54 -6.85 14.24 -11.43
C ARG A 54 -5.91 13.52 -12.38
N ARG A 55 -5.66 14.09 -13.56
CA ARG A 55 -4.72 13.52 -14.53
C ARG A 55 -3.31 13.48 -13.97
N VAL A 56 -2.86 14.57 -13.35
CA VAL A 56 -1.52 14.66 -12.74
C VAL A 56 -1.37 13.63 -11.62
N ILE A 57 -2.35 13.51 -10.74
CA ILE A 57 -2.36 12.53 -9.65
C ILE A 57 -2.37 11.11 -10.21
N THR A 58 -3.21 10.84 -11.21
CA THR A 58 -3.31 9.51 -11.84
C THR A 58 -1.98 9.12 -12.50
N GLU A 59 -1.32 10.04 -13.19
CA GLU A 59 -0.01 9.78 -13.77
C GLU A 59 1.06 9.51 -12.72
N LYS A 60 1.07 10.28 -11.62
CA LYS A 60 1.99 10.04 -10.51
C LYS A 60 1.79 8.65 -9.91
N VAL A 61 0.56 8.30 -9.60
CA VAL A 61 0.21 6.99 -9.04
C VAL A 61 0.60 5.89 -10.01
N ARG A 62 0.34 6.06 -11.30
CA ARG A 62 0.73 5.09 -12.32
C ARG A 62 2.25 4.88 -12.35
N ARG A 63 3.03 5.96 -12.33
CA ARG A 63 4.50 5.87 -12.32
C ARG A 63 5.02 5.19 -11.06
N GLU A 64 4.46 5.53 -9.91
CA GLU A 64 4.80 4.88 -8.65
C GLU A 64 4.47 3.38 -8.68
N LEU A 65 3.30 3.01 -9.20
CA LEU A 65 2.92 1.60 -9.35
C LEU A 65 3.84 0.86 -10.32
N GLU A 66 4.23 1.48 -11.43
CA GLU A 66 5.18 0.88 -12.38
C GLU A 66 6.54 0.61 -11.74
N LEU A 67 7.05 1.57 -10.94
CA LEU A 67 8.29 1.41 -10.20
C LEU A 67 8.17 0.27 -9.17
N LEU A 68 7.06 0.22 -8.45
CA LEU A 68 6.79 -0.81 -7.46
C LEU A 68 6.63 -2.20 -8.11
N GLU A 69 5.99 -2.27 -9.27
CA GLU A 69 5.91 -3.52 -10.03
C GLU A 69 7.29 -3.99 -10.51
N GLY A 70 8.15 -3.06 -10.91
CA GLY A 70 9.54 -3.35 -11.21
C GLY A 70 10.28 -3.93 -10.01
N GLU A 71 10.12 -3.34 -8.85
CA GLU A 71 10.67 -3.87 -7.60
C GLU A 71 10.06 -5.22 -7.23
N ARG A 72 8.73 -5.35 -7.39
CA ARG A 72 8.04 -6.61 -7.17
C ARG A 72 8.62 -7.75 -8.00
N LYS A 73 8.87 -7.52 -9.29
CA LYS A 73 9.47 -8.53 -10.17
C LYS A 73 10.86 -8.97 -9.72
N LYS A 74 11.60 -8.07 -9.08
CA LYS A 74 12.92 -8.39 -8.52
C LYS A 74 12.81 -9.23 -7.24
N ILE A 75 11.78 -9.01 -6.46
CA ILE A 75 11.56 -9.67 -5.16
C ILE A 75 10.74 -10.94 -5.33
N ASP A 76 9.76 -10.93 -6.24
CA ASP A 76 8.85 -12.06 -6.44
C ASP A 76 9.60 -13.31 -6.91
N GLY A 77 9.36 -14.42 -6.22
CA GLY A 77 10.02 -15.68 -6.52
C GLY A 77 11.45 -15.81 -5.98
N VAL A 78 11.95 -14.83 -5.25
CA VAL A 78 13.27 -14.92 -4.61
C VAL A 78 13.23 -15.97 -3.50
N VAL A 79 14.24 -16.81 -3.48
CA VAL A 79 14.42 -17.83 -2.43
C VAL A 79 15.44 -17.30 -1.42
N VAL A 80 15.04 -17.22 -0.17
CA VAL A 80 15.90 -16.81 0.94
C VAL A 80 16.21 -18.03 1.76
N GLU A 81 17.49 -18.37 1.85
CA GLU A 81 17.95 -19.50 2.66
C GLU A 81 18.39 -19.00 4.03
N ILE A 82 17.77 -19.53 5.07
CA ILE A 82 18.09 -19.19 6.46
C ILE A 82 18.51 -20.45 7.19
N SER A 83 19.70 -20.40 7.78
CA SER A 83 20.21 -21.49 8.62
C SER A 83 19.72 -21.31 10.05
N ALA A 84 19.13 -22.34 10.60
CA ALA A 84 18.63 -22.31 11.97
C ALA A 84 18.90 -23.66 12.65
N GLN A 85 19.09 -23.64 13.96
CA GLN A 85 19.26 -24.86 14.73
C GLN A 85 17.92 -25.57 14.91
N ALA A 86 17.88 -26.87 14.62
CA ALA A 86 16.64 -27.65 14.69
C ALA A 86 16.87 -28.92 15.52
N GLY A 87 15.78 -29.35 16.16
CA GLY A 87 15.75 -30.63 16.88
C GLY A 87 15.48 -31.82 15.95
N GLU A 88 15.45 -33.03 16.52
CA GLU A 88 15.27 -34.28 15.78
C GLU A 88 13.93 -34.35 14.99
N GLU A 89 12.91 -33.66 15.44
CA GLU A 89 11.59 -33.67 14.80
C GLU A 89 11.41 -32.58 13.71
N GLY A 90 12.50 -31.89 13.35
CA GLY A 90 12.41 -30.78 12.37
C GLY A 90 11.86 -29.48 12.93
N LYS A 91 11.68 -29.38 14.22
CA LYS A 91 11.28 -28.15 14.90
C LYS A 91 12.50 -27.32 15.26
N LEU A 92 12.43 -26.01 15.01
CA LEU A 92 13.51 -25.11 15.35
C LEU A 92 13.59 -24.89 16.87
N PHE A 93 14.79 -24.77 17.40
CA PHE A 93 15.02 -24.39 18.80
C PHE A 93 14.64 -22.93 19.06
N GLY A 94 14.60 -22.13 18.01
CA GLY A 94 14.13 -20.76 18.05
C GLY A 94 13.09 -20.53 16.94
N SER A 95 12.89 -19.28 16.59
CA SER A 95 11.97 -18.91 15.50
C SER A 95 12.66 -18.02 14.49
N VAL A 96 12.27 -18.14 13.22
CA VAL A 96 12.70 -17.22 12.18
C VAL A 96 11.76 -16.02 12.18
N THR A 97 12.31 -14.84 12.45
CA THR A 97 11.56 -13.61 12.55
C THR A 97 11.67 -12.78 11.28
N VAL A 98 10.80 -11.79 11.16
CA VAL A 98 10.79 -10.80 10.07
C VAL A 98 12.17 -10.12 9.94
N VAL A 99 12.83 -9.85 11.06
CA VAL A 99 14.14 -9.19 11.09
C VAL A 99 15.19 -10.03 10.34
N GLN A 100 15.24 -11.33 10.60
CA GLN A 100 16.17 -12.24 9.94
C GLN A 100 15.90 -12.35 8.43
N ILE A 101 14.63 -12.37 8.05
CA ILE A 101 14.23 -12.38 6.63
C ILE A 101 14.70 -11.10 5.95
N ALA A 102 14.47 -9.95 6.58
CA ALA A 102 14.89 -8.65 6.03
C ALA A 102 16.42 -8.55 5.90
N GLU A 103 17.16 -9.04 6.89
CA GLU A 103 18.62 -9.08 6.84
C GLU A 103 19.15 -9.95 5.69
N LYS A 104 18.55 -11.11 5.50
CA LYS A 104 18.91 -12.01 4.40
C LYS A 104 18.57 -11.44 3.03
N LEU A 105 17.46 -10.73 2.91
CA LEU A 105 17.12 -10.02 1.68
C LEU A 105 18.12 -8.89 1.40
N ALA A 106 18.54 -8.16 2.42
CA ALA A 106 19.54 -7.12 2.28
C ALA A 106 20.91 -7.67 1.83
N GLU A 107 21.30 -8.86 2.33
CA GLU A 107 22.51 -9.56 1.88
C GLU A 107 22.48 -9.91 0.39
N GLN A 108 21.29 -10.16 -0.15
CA GLN A 108 21.08 -10.42 -1.59
C GLN A 108 20.97 -9.14 -2.44
N GLY A 109 21.08 -7.98 -1.82
CA GLY A 109 20.97 -6.70 -2.50
C GLY A 109 19.54 -6.15 -2.60
N LEU A 110 18.61 -6.77 -1.89
CA LEU A 110 17.21 -6.34 -1.86
C LEU A 110 16.94 -5.60 -0.54
N ASP A 111 16.76 -4.30 -0.64
CA ASP A 111 16.45 -3.46 0.52
C ASP A 111 14.94 -3.47 0.76
N VAL A 112 14.50 -4.32 1.68
CA VAL A 112 13.09 -4.45 2.04
C VAL A 112 12.92 -4.10 3.52
N ASP A 113 12.03 -3.14 3.79
CA ASP A 113 11.70 -2.78 5.16
C ASP A 113 10.97 -3.95 5.84
N ARG A 114 11.44 -4.32 7.03
CA ARG A 114 10.82 -5.36 7.86
C ARG A 114 9.33 -5.14 8.11
N ARG A 115 8.87 -3.89 8.12
CA ARG A 115 7.47 -3.55 8.31
C ARG A 115 6.58 -3.96 7.13
N ARG A 116 7.16 -4.11 5.96
CA ARG A 116 6.46 -4.51 4.74
C ARG A 116 6.32 -6.01 4.61
N ILE A 117 7.09 -6.77 5.38
CA ILE A 117 7.03 -8.23 5.39
C ILE A 117 5.87 -8.67 6.28
N ASP A 118 4.91 -9.36 5.68
CA ASP A 118 3.74 -9.88 6.39
C ASP A 118 3.99 -11.34 6.78
N LEU A 119 4.30 -11.54 8.04
CA LEU A 119 4.52 -12.87 8.61
C LEU A 119 3.56 -13.02 9.80
N ALA A 120 2.52 -13.81 9.60
CA ALA A 120 1.48 -14.01 10.60
C ALA A 120 2.01 -14.65 11.89
N GLU A 121 2.88 -15.65 11.72
CA GLU A 121 3.53 -16.33 12.84
C GLU A 121 5.01 -16.55 12.53
N PRO A 122 5.90 -16.46 13.54
CA PRO A 122 7.30 -16.80 13.33
C PRO A 122 7.47 -18.24 12.84
N ILE A 123 8.41 -18.46 11.93
CA ILE A 123 8.66 -19.79 11.37
C ILE A 123 9.39 -20.63 12.42
N LYS A 124 8.85 -21.78 12.75
CA LYS A 124 9.38 -22.69 13.76
C LYS A 124 9.75 -24.07 13.21
N THR A 125 9.52 -24.29 11.93
CA THR A 125 9.78 -25.59 11.29
C THR A 125 10.73 -25.44 10.12
N LEU A 126 11.45 -26.53 9.80
CA LEU A 126 12.30 -26.60 8.61
C LEU A 126 11.45 -26.68 7.35
N GLY A 127 12.03 -26.30 6.22
CA GLY A 127 11.43 -26.40 4.91
C GLY A 127 11.15 -25.06 4.25
N GLU A 128 10.39 -25.10 3.19
CA GLU A 128 10.00 -23.92 2.43
C GLU A 128 8.74 -23.29 3.01
N HIS A 129 8.82 -22.00 3.21
CA HIS A 129 7.67 -21.17 3.66
C HIS A 129 7.49 -20.00 2.72
N SER A 130 6.26 -19.70 2.38
CA SER A 130 5.92 -18.52 1.56
C SER A 130 5.66 -17.33 2.47
N VAL A 131 6.30 -16.21 2.18
CA VAL A 131 6.14 -14.97 2.93
C VAL A 131 5.74 -13.87 1.96
N VAL A 132 4.73 -13.10 2.34
CA VAL A 132 4.22 -11.99 1.52
C VAL A 132 4.91 -10.70 1.93
N VAL A 133 5.40 -9.98 0.94
CA VAL A 133 5.97 -8.64 1.12
C VAL A 133 5.01 -7.62 0.53
N LYS A 134 4.50 -6.73 1.35
CA LYS A 134 3.59 -5.67 0.91
C LYS A 134 4.39 -4.45 0.51
N LEU A 135 4.49 -4.19 -0.79
CA LEU A 135 5.14 -3.00 -1.33
C LEU A 135 4.19 -1.80 -1.37
N HIS A 136 2.94 -2.07 -1.69
CA HIS A 136 1.86 -1.08 -1.76
C HIS A 136 0.53 -1.78 -1.48
N ARG A 137 -0.54 -1.02 -1.25
CA ARG A 137 -1.88 -1.60 -1.04
C ARG A 137 -2.32 -2.52 -2.18
N GLN A 138 -1.88 -2.23 -3.40
CA GLN A 138 -2.23 -3.00 -4.59
C GLN A 138 -1.09 -3.88 -5.11
N VAL A 139 0.12 -3.70 -4.60
CA VAL A 139 1.32 -4.41 -5.06
C VAL A 139 1.88 -5.24 -3.92
N THR A 140 1.83 -6.54 -4.07
CA THR A 140 2.40 -7.49 -3.12
C THR A 140 3.33 -8.45 -3.86
N ALA A 141 4.43 -8.84 -3.21
CA ALA A 141 5.36 -9.83 -3.73
C ALA A 141 5.38 -11.03 -2.79
N THR A 142 5.62 -12.20 -3.34
CA THR A 142 5.76 -13.42 -2.55
C THR A 142 7.20 -13.91 -2.63
N ILE A 143 7.82 -14.11 -1.48
CA ILE A 143 9.16 -14.69 -1.39
C ILE A 143 9.07 -16.08 -0.79
N LYS A 144 10.02 -16.93 -1.12
CA LYS A 144 10.15 -18.26 -0.52
C LYS A 144 11.27 -18.22 0.49
N VAL A 145 10.97 -18.58 1.71
CA VAL A 145 11.97 -18.72 2.77
C VAL A 145 12.24 -20.19 2.97
N LYS A 146 13.48 -20.60 2.70
CA LYS A 146 13.91 -21.96 2.89
C LYS A 146 14.72 -22.04 4.18
N VAL A 147 14.20 -22.74 5.15
CA VAL A 147 14.87 -22.94 6.43
C VAL A 147 15.63 -24.25 6.41
N VAL A 148 16.92 -24.17 6.61
CA VAL A 148 17.82 -25.33 6.63
C VAL A 148 18.46 -25.48 8.01
N VAL A 149 18.91 -26.68 8.30
CA VAL A 149 19.60 -26.97 9.56
C VAL A 149 20.95 -26.28 9.55
N ALA A 150 21.25 -25.53 10.60
CA ALA A 150 22.57 -24.96 10.80
C ALA A 150 23.56 -26.08 11.16
N SER A 151 24.58 -26.22 10.34
CA SER A 151 25.66 -27.19 10.59
C SER A 151 26.69 -26.62 11.55
#